data_c2b66f6b09d8d6ceeb94ecabb14e5583
#
_entry.id   c2b66f6b09d8d6ceeb94ecabb14e5583
#
_cell.length_a   1.000
_cell.length_b   1.000
_cell.length_c   1.000
_cell.angle_alpha   90.00
_cell.angle_beta   90.00
_cell.angle_gamma   90.00
#
_symmetry.space_group_name_H-M   'P 1'
#
loop_
_entity.id
_entity.type
_entity.pdbx_description
1 polymer ?
#
loop_
_entity_poly.entity_id
_entity_poly.type
_entity_poly.pdbx_seq_one_letter_code
_entity_poly.pdbx_strand_id
1 'polypeptide(L)'
;MTKKIETALNDWHTSVVGKMAINDPSKLAEYALHISRIVAYDNLVIDDELSKIGDIGRKIAKSMKNSSEFRPTQLIEKINHQLYKVENFKGNRDDYYNPSNSLLNTVIKRRTGNPITLSILYIQLANSLNFALYPVNFPSHFMVKYVLDDEENEIIIDPFNEGRIMDDYSLKELLDHFYPKMNIALTRKLVAKASNPDVIIRMLNNLKTSFFECQDLDSAELVNEMILDINSDDQYSLRDKGMVFLHKNST
;
A
#
# COMPACT_ATOMS: atom_id res chain seq x y z
N MET A 1 0.01 27.54 -8.47
CA MET A 1 0.43 26.61 -7.39
C MET A 1 0.83 27.45 -6.18
N THR A 2 0.37 27.10 -4.98
CA THR A 2 0.73 27.85 -3.77
C THR A 2 2.14 27.51 -3.31
N LYS A 3 2.85 28.45 -2.63
CA LYS A 3 4.20 28.20 -2.05
C LYS A 3 4.24 26.98 -1.13
N LYS A 4 3.12 26.66 -0.47
CA LYS A 4 2.98 25.48 0.39
C LYS A 4 3.07 24.19 -0.43
N ILE A 5 2.39 24.12 -1.57
CA ILE A 5 2.45 22.95 -2.49
C ILE A 5 3.85 22.77 -3.06
N GLU A 6 4.53 23.85 -3.47
CA GLU A 6 5.91 23.79 -3.97
C GLU A 6 6.88 23.21 -2.94
N THR A 7 6.77 23.64 -1.68
CA THR A 7 7.61 23.11 -0.59
C THR A 7 7.33 21.61 -0.36
N ALA A 8 6.05 21.21 -0.35
CA ALA A 8 5.64 19.82 -0.18
C ALA A 8 6.14 18.92 -1.33
N LEU A 9 6.07 19.40 -2.58
CA LEU A 9 6.57 18.66 -3.74
C LEU A 9 8.10 18.54 -3.75
N ASN A 10 8.83 19.56 -3.31
CA ASN A 10 10.29 19.46 -3.20
C ASN A 10 10.70 18.43 -2.13
N ASP A 11 10.01 18.39 -0.99
CA ASP A 11 10.21 17.34 0.02
C ASP A 11 9.84 15.96 -0.53
N TRP A 12 8.74 15.84 -1.27
CA TRP A 12 8.31 14.61 -1.94
C TRP A 12 9.37 14.09 -2.91
N HIS A 13 9.82 14.93 -3.82
CA HIS A 13 10.85 14.58 -4.80
C HIS A 13 12.13 14.08 -4.13
N THR A 14 12.63 14.83 -3.14
CA THR A 14 13.90 14.52 -2.45
C THR A 14 13.79 13.28 -1.58
N SER A 15 12.67 13.13 -0.86
CA SER A 15 12.50 12.05 0.12
C SER A 15 12.09 10.72 -0.50
N VAL A 16 11.38 10.74 -1.63
CA VAL A 16 10.77 9.54 -2.24
C VAL A 16 11.17 9.36 -3.69
N VAL A 17 10.79 10.28 -4.60
CA VAL A 17 10.94 10.08 -6.06
C VAL A 17 12.41 9.87 -6.44
N GLY A 18 13.32 10.70 -5.94
CA GLY A 18 14.76 10.56 -6.18
C GLY A 18 15.40 9.27 -5.66
N LYS A 19 14.69 8.53 -4.78
CA LYS A 19 15.16 7.27 -4.19
C LYS A 19 14.50 6.02 -4.79
N MET A 20 13.44 6.18 -5.60
CA MET A 20 12.70 5.05 -6.18
C MET A 20 13.43 4.30 -7.29
N ALA A 21 14.60 4.76 -7.74
CA ALA A 21 15.39 4.10 -8.80
C ALA A 21 15.73 2.63 -8.47
N ILE A 22 15.81 2.28 -7.18
CA ILE A 22 15.99 0.91 -6.70
C ILE A 22 14.61 0.35 -6.35
N ASN A 23 14.19 -0.69 -7.08
CA ASN A 23 12.91 -1.36 -6.82
C ASN A 23 13.02 -2.34 -5.65
N ASP A 24 13.12 -1.80 -4.43
CA ASP A 24 13.21 -2.55 -3.17
C ASP A 24 11.89 -2.45 -2.39
N PRO A 25 11.07 -3.52 -2.30
CA PRO A 25 9.81 -3.50 -1.57
C PRO A 25 9.96 -3.18 -0.07
N SER A 26 11.14 -3.36 0.51
CA SER A 26 11.39 -3.00 1.91
C SER A 26 11.30 -1.50 2.19
N LYS A 27 11.38 -0.67 1.13
CA LYS A 27 11.25 0.79 1.21
C LYS A 27 9.82 1.31 1.12
N LEU A 28 8.85 0.46 0.77
CA LEU A 28 7.46 0.88 0.56
C LEU A 28 6.84 1.50 1.82
N ALA A 29 7.13 0.96 3.01
CA ALA A 29 6.62 1.53 4.26
C ALA A 29 7.21 2.92 4.56
N GLU A 30 8.50 3.12 4.29
CA GLU A 30 9.16 4.43 4.41
C GLU A 30 8.50 5.45 3.46
N TYR A 31 8.30 5.09 2.17
CA TYR A 31 7.65 5.96 1.19
C TYR A 31 6.19 6.29 1.56
N ALA A 32 5.44 5.30 2.03
CA ALA A 32 4.07 5.48 2.49
C ALA A 32 3.97 6.42 3.73
N LEU A 33 4.95 6.36 4.63
CA LEU A 33 5.04 7.28 5.77
C LEU A 33 5.42 8.69 5.34
N HIS A 34 6.28 8.85 4.32
CA HIS A 34 6.55 10.18 3.73
C HIS A 34 5.29 10.78 3.11
N ILE A 35 4.45 9.99 2.41
CA ILE A 35 3.13 10.47 1.95
C ILE A 35 2.32 10.99 3.14
N SER A 36 2.22 10.20 4.22
CA SER A 36 1.48 10.60 5.41
C SER A 36 2.01 11.91 6.02
N ARG A 37 3.33 12.08 6.08
CA ARG A 37 3.98 13.30 6.58
C ARG A 37 3.65 14.51 5.71
N ILE A 38 3.82 14.40 4.41
CA ILE A 38 3.67 15.50 3.47
C ILE A 38 2.21 15.96 3.37
N VAL A 39 1.27 15.01 3.38
CA VAL A 39 -0.15 15.30 3.15
C VAL A 39 -0.87 15.77 4.41
N ALA A 40 -0.51 15.23 5.59
CA ALA A 40 -1.34 15.42 6.77
C ALA A 40 -0.59 15.63 8.10
N TYR A 41 0.68 15.29 8.22
CA TYR A 41 1.37 15.21 9.53
C TYR A 41 2.81 15.74 9.48
N ASP A 42 2.99 17.05 9.30
CA ASP A 42 4.30 17.71 9.09
C ASP A 42 5.40 17.29 10.10
N ASN A 43 5.02 16.95 11.33
CA ASN A 43 5.96 16.55 12.41
C ASN A 43 6.10 15.03 12.57
N LEU A 44 5.66 14.24 11.60
CA LEU A 44 5.76 12.77 11.67
C LEU A 44 7.24 12.32 11.62
N VAL A 45 7.69 11.62 12.64
CA VAL A 45 9.02 10.99 12.68
C VAL A 45 8.89 9.59 12.07
N ILE A 46 9.47 9.40 10.88
CA ILE A 46 9.35 8.17 10.09
C ILE A 46 9.91 6.97 10.85
N ASP A 47 11.09 7.12 11.47
CA ASP A 47 11.77 6.04 12.21
C ASP A 47 10.95 5.54 13.41
N ASP A 48 10.22 6.43 14.08
CA ASP A 48 9.35 6.06 15.19
C ASP A 48 8.19 5.16 14.71
N GLU A 49 7.61 5.48 13.55
CA GLU A 49 6.53 4.67 12.98
C GLU A 49 7.05 3.32 12.47
N LEU A 50 8.21 3.30 11.81
CA LEU A 50 8.85 2.04 11.39
C LEU A 50 9.24 1.18 12.61
N SER A 51 9.68 1.80 13.70
CA SER A 51 10.00 1.09 14.95
C SER A 51 8.78 0.39 15.54
N LYS A 52 7.57 0.98 15.46
CA LYS A 52 6.32 0.35 15.93
C LYS A 52 6.02 -0.94 15.16
N ILE A 53 6.26 -0.95 13.83
CA ILE A 53 6.12 -2.17 13.02
C ILE A 53 7.18 -3.19 13.43
N GLY A 54 8.43 -2.75 13.62
CA GLY A 54 9.53 -3.58 14.10
C GLY A 54 9.26 -4.23 15.48
N ASP A 55 8.54 -3.54 16.37
CA ASP A 55 8.13 -4.12 17.68
C ASP A 55 7.20 -5.32 17.47
N ILE A 56 6.28 -5.26 16.52
CA ILE A 56 5.41 -6.39 16.20
C ILE A 56 6.26 -7.55 15.66
N GLY A 57 7.21 -7.28 14.76
CA GLY A 57 8.15 -8.29 14.25
C GLY A 57 8.97 -8.95 15.36
N ARG A 58 9.46 -8.17 16.33
CA ARG A 58 10.19 -8.72 17.50
C ARG A 58 9.32 -9.65 18.36
N LYS A 59 8.02 -9.38 18.50
CA LYS A 59 7.08 -10.29 19.21
C LYS A 59 6.95 -11.63 18.46
N ILE A 60 6.82 -11.60 17.13
CA ILE A 60 6.78 -12.81 16.30
C ILE A 60 8.09 -13.59 16.45
N ALA A 61 9.24 -12.93 16.25
CA ALA A 61 10.55 -13.57 16.36
C ALA A 61 10.78 -14.25 17.72
N LYS A 62 10.30 -13.64 18.81
CA LYS A 62 10.34 -14.26 20.14
C LYS A 62 9.52 -15.55 20.22
N SER A 63 8.36 -15.59 19.55
CA SER A 63 7.51 -16.80 19.54
C SER A 63 8.10 -17.94 18.72
N MET A 64 9.13 -17.66 17.91
CA MET A 64 9.77 -18.59 16.99
C MET A 64 11.07 -19.23 17.52
N LYS A 65 11.56 -18.82 18.69
CA LYS A 65 12.91 -19.16 19.23
C LYS A 65 13.24 -20.65 19.36
N ASN A 66 12.27 -21.55 19.22
CA ASN A 66 12.47 -23.00 19.40
C ASN A 66 12.43 -23.81 18.09
N SER A 67 12.47 -23.15 16.93
CA SER A 67 12.39 -23.83 15.63
C SER A 67 13.53 -23.35 14.75
N SER A 68 14.33 -24.29 14.24
CA SER A 68 15.49 -24.01 13.38
C SER A 68 15.11 -23.69 11.93
N GLU A 69 13.94 -24.10 11.48
CA GLU A 69 13.43 -23.85 10.13
C GLU A 69 11.91 -23.72 10.14
N PHE A 70 11.39 -22.68 9.48
CA PHE A 70 9.96 -22.50 9.26
C PHE A 70 9.63 -22.67 7.79
N ARG A 71 8.59 -23.46 7.51
CA ARG A 71 7.99 -23.44 6.18
C ARG A 71 7.34 -22.07 5.94
N PRO A 72 7.33 -21.55 4.70
CA PRO A 72 6.72 -20.26 4.38
C PRO A 72 5.29 -20.11 4.92
N THR A 73 4.46 -21.15 4.80
CA THR A 73 3.08 -21.16 5.31
C THR A 73 2.99 -20.99 6.83
N GLN A 74 3.91 -21.63 7.57
CA GLN A 74 3.94 -21.48 9.05
C GLN A 74 4.32 -20.06 9.46
N LEU A 75 5.21 -19.39 8.70
CA LEU A 75 5.57 -18.01 8.97
C LEU A 75 4.40 -17.06 8.64
N ILE A 76 3.71 -17.30 7.53
CA ILE A 76 2.47 -16.59 7.18
C ILE A 76 1.43 -16.72 8.31
N GLU A 77 1.21 -17.93 8.83
CA GLU A 77 0.29 -18.17 9.95
C GLU A 77 0.69 -17.39 11.22
N LYS A 78 2.00 -17.32 11.53
CA LYS A 78 2.52 -16.54 12.67
C LYS A 78 2.30 -15.03 12.49
N ILE A 79 2.57 -14.52 11.28
CA ILE A 79 2.31 -13.12 10.94
C ILE A 79 0.81 -12.83 11.05
N ASN A 80 -0.04 -13.67 10.47
CA ASN A 80 -1.50 -13.52 10.50
C ASN A 80 -2.04 -13.52 11.94
N HIS A 81 -1.62 -14.49 12.75
CA HIS A 81 -2.02 -14.55 14.16
C HIS A 81 -1.62 -13.27 14.90
N GLN A 82 -0.37 -12.81 14.75
CA GLN A 82 0.09 -11.61 15.44
C GLN A 82 -0.66 -10.37 14.98
N LEU A 83 -0.80 -10.15 13.65
CA LEU A 83 -1.46 -8.95 13.12
C LEU A 83 -2.95 -8.92 13.42
N TYR A 84 -3.66 -10.01 13.13
CA TYR A 84 -5.12 -9.99 13.11
C TYR A 84 -5.77 -10.46 14.42
N LYS A 85 -5.11 -11.34 15.19
CA LYS A 85 -5.68 -11.86 16.46
C LYS A 85 -5.08 -11.16 17.69
N VAL A 86 -3.82 -10.73 17.64
CA VAL A 86 -3.17 -10.06 18.79
C VAL A 86 -3.23 -8.54 18.66
N GLU A 87 -2.79 -7.99 17.52
CA GLU A 87 -2.76 -6.53 17.29
C GLU A 87 -4.08 -5.98 16.76
N ASN A 88 -5.05 -6.84 16.39
CA ASN A 88 -6.40 -6.51 15.92
C ASN A 88 -6.43 -5.62 14.66
N PHE A 89 -5.48 -5.77 13.75
CA PHE A 89 -5.56 -5.13 12.45
C PHE A 89 -6.72 -5.70 11.64
N LYS A 90 -7.36 -4.85 10.83
CA LYS A 90 -8.48 -5.26 9.96
C LYS A 90 -8.62 -4.36 8.74
N GLY A 91 -9.24 -4.89 7.69
CA GLY A 91 -9.69 -4.11 6.55
C GLY A 91 -10.89 -3.22 6.92
N ASN A 92 -10.87 -1.96 6.48
CA ASN A 92 -12.01 -1.06 6.63
C ASN A 92 -13.00 -1.26 5.47
N ARG A 93 -14.08 -1.96 5.73
CA ARG A 93 -15.16 -2.20 4.75
C ARG A 93 -16.29 -1.18 4.88
N ASP A 94 -16.54 -0.69 6.10
CA ASP A 94 -17.68 0.17 6.42
C ASP A 94 -17.46 1.61 5.95
N ASP A 95 -16.20 2.06 5.93
CA ASP A 95 -15.80 3.42 5.55
C ASP A 95 -14.56 3.34 4.64
N TYR A 96 -14.74 2.71 3.48
CA TYR A 96 -13.66 2.34 2.56
C TYR A 96 -12.91 3.56 2.01
N TYR A 97 -13.64 4.65 1.70
CA TYR A 97 -13.07 5.87 1.10
C TYR A 97 -12.53 6.88 2.12
N ASN A 98 -12.47 6.54 3.40
CA ASN A 98 -11.86 7.42 4.39
C ASN A 98 -10.36 7.61 4.10
N PRO A 99 -9.87 8.86 3.93
CA PRO A 99 -8.45 9.14 3.65
C PRO A 99 -7.50 8.51 4.68
N SER A 100 -7.94 8.36 5.93
CA SER A 100 -7.15 7.71 7.00
C SER A 100 -6.79 6.26 6.70
N ASN A 101 -7.49 5.58 5.80
CA ASN A 101 -7.17 4.22 5.38
C ASN A 101 -5.93 4.16 4.47
N SER A 102 -5.57 5.29 3.86
CA SER A 102 -4.43 5.44 2.94
C SER A 102 -3.22 6.11 3.60
N LEU A 103 -3.30 6.54 4.88
CA LEU A 103 -2.21 7.15 5.62
C LEU A 103 -1.61 6.12 6.60
N LEU A 104 -0.41 5.61 6.31
CA LEU A 104 0.15 4.43 6.99
C LEU A 104 0.33 4.63 8.51
N ASN A 105 0.75 5.81 8.97
CA ASN A 105 0.83 6.14 10.40
C ASN A 105 -0.54 6.03 11.09
N THR A 106 -1.59 6.47 10.41
CA THR A 106 -2.97 6.40 10.90
C THR A 106 -3.46 4.94 10.93
N VAL A 107 -3.14 4.16 9.91
CA VAL A 107 -3.42 2.72 9.85
C VAL A 107 -2.74 1.99 11.02
N ILE A 108 -1.46 2.28 11.30
CA ILE A 108 -0.73 1.71 12.44
C ILE A 108 -1.43 2.06 13.75
N LYS A 109 -1.87 3.30 13.93
CA LYS A 109 -2.54 3.77 15.16
C LYS A 109 -3.94 3.18 15.31
N ARG A 110 -4.76 3.21 14.25
CA ARG A 110 -6.18 2.77 14.28
C ARG A 110 -6.37 1.27 14.12
N ARG A 111 -5.32 0.53 13.72
CA ARG A 111 -5.39 -0.89 13.38
C ARG A 111 -6.35 -1.21 12.24
N THR A 112 -6.61 -0.24 11.38
CA THR A 112 -7.61 -0.36 10.31
C THR A 112 -7.10 0.34 9.06
N GLY A 113 -7.13 -0.34 7.90
CA GLY A 113 -6.60 0.18 6.64
C GLY A 113 -7.32 -0.35 5.40
N ASN A 114 -6.88 0.10 4.24
CA ASN A 114 -7.30 -0.41 2.93
C ASN A 114 -6.36 -1.55 2.43
N PRO A 115 -6.66 -2.23 1.31
CA PRO A 115 -5.84 -3.34 0.82
C PRO A 115 -4.36 -2.99 0.65
N ILE A 116 -4.04 -1.81 0.10
CA ILE A 116 -2.65 -1.46 -0.20
C ILE A 116 -1.84 -1.10 1.07
N THR A 117 -2.43 -0.36 2.00
CA THR A 117 -1.73 0.01 3.24
C THR A 117 -1.51 -1.19 4.16
N LEU A 118 -2.47 -2.12 4.24
CA LEU A 118 -2.29 -3.37 4.97
C LEU A 118 -1.25 -4.28 4.31
N SER A 119 -1.16 -4.28 2.97
CA SER A 119 -0.13 -5.02 2.25
C SER A 119 1.27 -4.43 2.46
N ILE A 120 1.42 -3.10 2.45
CA ILE A 120 2.69 -2.43 2.76
C ILE A 120 3.13 -2.74 4.20
N LEU A 121 2.20 -2.67 5.16
CA LEU A 121 2.47 -3.06 6.55
C LEU A 121 2.92 -4.52 6.64
N TYR A 122 2.25 -5.42 5.93
CA TYR A 122 2.55 -6.86 5.92
C TYR A 122 3.93 -7.13 5.32
N ILE A 123 4.30 -6.47 4.20
CA ILE A 123 5.63 -6.55 3.59
C ILE A 123 6.72 -6.09 4.59
N GLN A 124 6.52 -4.92 5.22
CA GLN A 124 7.48 -4.38 6.18
C GLN A 124 7.69 -5.31 7.37
N LEU A 125 6.61 -5.90 7.88
CA LEU A 125 6.67 -6.85 8.97
C LEU A 125 7.42 -8.13 8.57
N ALA A 126 7.09 -8.69 7.41
CA ALA A 126 7.74 -9.89 6.87
C ALA A 126 9.25 -9.67 6.64
N ASN A 127 9.62 -8.50 6.10
CA ASN A 127 11.02 -8.12 5.91
C ASN A 127 11.80 -8.08 7.24
N SER A 128 11.16 -7.63 8.34
CA SER A 128 11.78 -7.64 9.67
C SER A 128 12.08 -9.05 10.21
N LEU A 129 11.49 -10.07 9.57
CA LEU A 129 11.67 -11.49 9.86
C LEU A 129 12.54 -12.20 8.81
N ASN A 130 13.21 -11.46 7.92
CA ASN A 130 13.94 -11.97 6.76
C ASN A 130 13.08 -12.82 5.81
N PHE A 131 11.79 -12.52 5.71
CA PHE A 131 10.83 -13.16 4.84
C PHE A 131 10.44 -12.21 3.71
N ALA A 132 11.08 -12.36 2.54
CA ALA A 132 10.92 -11.46 1.42
C ALA A 132 9.55 -11.64 0.75
N LEU A 133 8.70 -10.63 0.83
CA LEU A 133 7.42 -10.56 0.13
C LEU A 133 7.45 -9.46 -0.93
N TYR A 134 6.71 -9.69 -2.00
CA TYR A 134 6.58 -8.78 -3.13
C TYR A 134 5.16 -8.27 -3.27
N PRO A 135 4.95 -6.99 -3.61
CA PRO A 135 3.62 -6.44 -3.86
C PRO A 135 3.02 -7.00 -5.15
N VAL A 136 1.69 -7.20 -5.14
CA VAL A 136 0.88 -7.63 -6.28
C VAL A 136 -0.24 -6.63 -6.53
N ASN A 137 -0.15 -5.92 -7.67
CA ASN A 137 -1.12 -4.93 -8.09
C ASN A 137 -2.28 -5.61 -8.84
N PHE A 138 -3.08 -6.41 -8.11
CA PHE A 138 -4.21 -7.14 -8.68
C PHE A 138 -5.36 -6.18 -9.07
N PRO A 139 -6.12 -6.45 -10.15
CA PRO A 139 -7.25 -5.61 -10.55
C PRO A 139 -8.26 -5.41 -9.42
N SER A 140 -8.58 -4.14 -9.12
CA SER A 140 -9.48 -3.71 -8.02
C SER A 140 -9.14 -4.23 -6.62
N HIS A 141 -7.98 -4.89 -6.44
CA HIS A 141 -7.50 -5.35 -5.15
C HIS A 141 -5.98 -5.24 -5.05
N PHE A 142 -5.44 -5.37 -3.84
CA PHE A 142 -3.99 -5.34 -3.62
C PHE A 142 -3.58 -6.46 -2.68
N MET A 143 -2.57 -7.23 -3.07
CA MET A 143 -2.10 -8.41 -2.36
C MET A 143 -0.57 -8.42 -2.26
N VAL A 144 -0.03 -9.43 -1.63
CA VAL A 144 1.40 -9.70 -1.58
C VAL A 144 1.67 -11.14 -1.98
N LYS A 145 2.91 -11.43 -2.43
CA LYS A 145 3.30 -12.80 -2.74
C LYS A 145 4.68 -13.15 -2.18
N TYR A 146 4.82 -14.40 -1.82
CA TYR A 146 6.08 -15.07 -1.58
C TYR A 146 6.44 -15.91 -2.82
N VAL A 147 7.69 -15.86 -3.26
CA VAL A 147 8.21 -16.69 -4.36
C VAL A 147 9.17 -17.71 -3.76
N LEU A 148 8.91 -19.01 -3.98
CA LEU A 148 9.75 -20.07 -3.45
C LEU A 148 11.06 -20.17 -4.27
N ASP A 149 11.01 -20.82 -5.43
CA ASP A 149 12.18 -21.11 -6.26
C ASP A 149 12.12 -20.38 -7.61
N ASP A 150 10.92 -20.23 -8.16
CA ASP A 150 10.61 -19.54 -9.41
C ASP A 150 9.23 -18.88 -9.34
N GLU A 151 8.85 -18.13 -10.37
CA GLU A 151 7.57 -17.42 -10.42
C GLU A 151 6.36 -18.35 -10.63
N GLU A 152 6.57 -19.67 -10.85
CA GLU A 152 5.49 -20.67 -10.92
C GLU A 152 5.16 -21.23 -9.54
N ASN A 153 6.12 -21.20 -8.60
CA ASN A 153 5.98 -21.65 -7.22
C ASN A 153 5.84 -20.45 -6.27
N GLU A 154 4.64 -19.87 -6.21
CA GLU A 154 4.37 -18.69 -5.41
C GLU A 154 3.20 -18.91 -4.45
N ILE A 155 3.20 -18.17 -3.34
CA ILE A 155 2.08 -18.10 -2.40
C ILE A 155 1.54 -16.68 -2.42
N ILE A 156 0.31 -16.51 -2.87
CA ILE A 156 -0.38 -15.22 -2.89
C ILE A 156 -1.16 -15.06 -1.60
N ILE A 157 -1.04 -13.92 -0.96
CA ILE A 157 -1.59 -13.62 0.36
C ILE A 157 -2.42 -12.33 0.25
N ASP A 158 -3.59 -12.33 0.85
CA ASP A 158 -4.50 -11.18 0.92
C ASP A 158 -4.51 -10.56 2.33
N PRO A 159 -3.70 -9.52 2.61
CA PRO A 159 -3.65 -8.88 3.92
C PRO A 159 -4.95 -8.16 4.33
N PHE A 160 -5.79 -7.74 3.38
CA PHE A 160 -7.08 -7.12 3.67
C PHE A 160 -8.10 -8.12 4.23
N ASN A 161 -7.96 -9.38 3.85
CA ASN A 161 -8.75 -10.52 4.31
C ASN A 161 -7.96 -11.40 5.29
N GLU A 162 -7.35 -10.78 6.31
CA GLU A 162 -6.62 -11.44 7.41
C GLU A 162 -5.48 -12.36 6.96
N GLY A 163 -4.83 -12.05 5.84
CA GLY A 163 -3.71 -12.82 5.31
C GLY A 163 -4.12 -14.17 4.70
N ARG A 164 -5.34 -14.26 4.16
CA ARG A 164 -5.84 -15.45 3.47
C ARG A 164 -4.90 -15.79 2.30
N ILE A 165 -4.52 -17.05 2.20
CA ILE A 165 -3.81 -17.58 1.03
C ILE A 165 -4.83 -17.73 -0.12
N MET A 166 -4.46 -17.22 -1.30
CA MET A 166 -5.30 -17.18 -2.49
C MET A 166 -4.79 -18.21 -3.50
N ASP A 167 -5.65 -19.13 -3.88
CA ASP A 167 -5.46 -20.02 -5.02
C ASP A 167 -6.08 -19.45 -6.30
N ASP A 168 -5.85 -20.10 -7.44
CA ASP A 168 -6.36 -19.66 -8.74
C ASP A 168 -7.89 -19.54 -8.77
N TYR A 169 -8.59 -20.40 -8.04
CA TYR A 169 -10.06 -20.34 -7.92
C TYR A 169 -10.50 -19.06 -7.19
N SER A 170 -9.91 -18.79 -6.03
CA SER A 170 -10.21 -17.58 -5.23
C SER A 170 -9.85 -16.29 -5.98
N LEU A 171 -8.75 -16.29 -6.74
CA LEU A 171 -8.36 -15.15 -7.58
C LEU A 171 -9.36 -14.93 -8.74
N LYS A 172 -9.84 -16.01 -9.35
CA LYS A 172 -10.86 -15.92 -10.42
C LYS A 172 -12.19 -15.44 -9.86
N GLU A 173 -12.64 -15.95 -8.70
CA GLU A 173 -13.84 -15.45 -8.03
C GLU A 173 -13.75 -13.95 -7.75
N LEU A 174 -12.57 -13.47 -7.32
CA LEU A 174 -12.36 -12.05 -7.04
C LEU A 174 -12.46 -11.21 -8.32
N LEU A 175 -11.90 -11.68 -9.45
CA LEU A 175 -12.05 -11.03 -10.75
C LEU A 175 -13.52 -10.98 -11.21
N ASP A 176 -14.23 -12.07 -11.09
CA ASP A 176 -15.63 -12.15 -11.49
C ASP A 176 -16.54 -11.29 -10.61
N HIS A 177 -16.19 -11.15 -9.34
CA HIS A 177 -16.88 -10.24 -8.42
C HIS A 177 -16.75 -8.78 -8.84
N PHE A 178 -15.52 -8.32 -9.15
CA PHE A 178 -15.28 -6.93 -9.55
C PHE A 178 -15.65 -6.64 -11.01
N TYR A 179 -15.61 -7.64 -11.87
CA TYR A 179 -15.83 -7.49 -13.32
C TYR A 179 -16.85 -8.52 -13.86
N PRO A 180 -18.08 -8.57 -13.33
CA PRO A 180 -19.03 -9.66 -13.59
C PRO A 180 -19.45 -9.80 -15.05
N LYS A 181 -19.20 -8.76 -15.89
CA LYS A 181 -19.58 -8.75 -17.30
C LYS A 181 -18.41 -8.96 -18.28
N MET A 182 -17.17 -9.04 -17.76
CA MET A 182 -15.97 -8.96 -18.61
C MET A 182 -15.28 -10.32 -18.85
N ASN A 183 -15.66 -11.39 -18.14
CA ASN A 183 -15.01 -12.72 -18.23
C ASN A 183 -13.48 -12.65 -18.40
N ILE A 184 -12.81 -11.93 -17.49
CA ILE A 184 -11.36 -11.73 -17.54
C ILE A 184 -10.66 -13.07 -17.23
N ALA A 185 -9.80 -13.52 -18.15
CA ALA A 185 -9.00 -14.71 -17.91
C ALA A 185 -7.93 -14.42 -16.82
N LEU A 186 -7.81 -15.32 -15.84
CA LEU A 186 -6.71 -15.26 -14.88
C LEU A 186 -5.40 -15.61 -15.60
N THR A 187 -4.47 -14.67 -15.62
CA THR A 187 -3.14 -14.84 -16.22
C THR A 187 -2.05 -14.53 -15.20
N ARG A 188 -0.87 -15.10 -15.34
CA ARG A 188 0.29 -14.80 -14.47
C ARG A 188 0.66 -13.31 -14.45
N LYS A 189 0.36 -12.59 -15.52
CA LYS A 189 0.57 -11.14 -15.57
C LYS A 189 -0.25 -10.38 -14.51
N LEU A 190 -1.44 -10.86 -14.14
CA LEU A 190 -2.29 -10.22 -13.12
C LEU A 190 -1.73 -10.37 -11.70
N VAL A 191 -0.88 -11.36 -11.49
CA VAL A 191 -0.21 -11.62 -10.20
C VAL A 191 1.30 -11.33 -10.25
N ALA A 192 1.77 -10.61 -11.28
CA ALA A 192 3.16 -10.21 -11.38
C ALA A 192 3.58 -9.30 -10.22
N LYS A 193 4.90 -9.30 -9.90
CA LYS A 193 5.48 -8.36 -8.94
C LYS A 193 5.26 -6.92 -9.43
N ALA A 194 4.66 -6.08 -8.61
CA ALA A 194 4.53 -4.66 -8.91
C ALA A 194 5.84 -3.92 -8.58
N SER A 195 6.14 -2.88 -9.33
CA SER A 195 7.25 -1.98 -9.01
C SER A 195 6.87 -1.01 -7.88
N ASN A 196 7.87 -0.47 -7.17
CA ASN A 196 7.62 0.54 -6.15
C ASN A 196 6.88 1.78 -6.71
N PRO A 197 7.23 2.34 -7.89
CA PRO A 197 6.43 3.40 -8.50
C PRO A 197 4.96 3.03 -8.70
N ASP A 198 4.66 1.82 -9.23
CA ASP A 198 3.28 1.37 -9.44
C ASP A 198 2.49 1.30 -8.14
N VAL A 199 3.13 0.78 -7.07
CA VAL A 199 2.52 0.69 -5.73
C VAL A 199 2.21 2.08 -5.19
N ILE A 200 3.18 2.98 -5.25
CA ILE A 200 3.05 4.34 -4.71
C ILE A 200 2.03 5.15 -5.52
N ILE A 201 2.04 5.08 -6.85
CA ILE A 201 1.02 5.72 -7.70
C ILE A 201 -0.38 5.20 -7.34
N ARG A 202 -0.55 3.90 -7.15
CA ARG A 202 -1.83 3.33 -6.75
C ARG A 202 -2.28 3.81 -5.37
N MET A 203 -1.36 3.89 -4.40
CA MET A 203 -1.64 4.44 -3.07
C MET A 203 -2.09 5.91 -3.15
N LEU A 204 -1.38 6.73 -3.94
CA LEU A 204 -1.73 8.12 -4.17
C LEU A 204 -3.09 8.26 -4.88
N ASN A 205 -3.40 7.41 -5.88
CA ASN A 205 -4.71 7.42 -6.53
C ASN A 205 -5.86 7.08 -5.57
N ASN A 206 -5.67 6.10 -4.66
CA ASN A 206 -6.65 5.83 -3.63
C ASN A 206 -6.86 7.04 -2.71
N LEU A 207 -5.78 7.69 -2.31
CA LEU A 207 -5.82 8.86 -1.44
C LEU A 207 -6.48 10.06 -2.16
N LYS A 208 -6.12 10.31 -3.43
CA LYS A 208 -6.73 11.33 -4.28
C LYS A 208 -8.24 11.13 -4.39
N THR A 209 -8.68 9.90 -4.68
CA THR A 209 -10.10 9.57 -4.74
C THR A 209 -10.81 9.85 -3.41
N SER A 210 -10.20 9.45 -2.29
CA SER A 210 -10.74 9.72 -0.96
C SER A 210 -10.89 11.23 -0.68
N PHE A 211 -9.93 12.06 -1.10
CA PHE A 211 -10.01 13.52 -0.94
C PHE A 211 -11.09 14.13 -1.84
N PHE A 212 -11.28 13.63 -3.06
CA PHE A 212 -12.39 14.07 -3.91
C PHE A 212 -13.75 13.74 -3.28
N GLU A 213 -13.92 12.54 -2.73
CA GLU A 213 -15.16 12.15 -2.02
C GLU A 213 -15.43 13.03 -0.78
N CYS A 214 -14.39 13.46 -0.08
CA CYS A 214 -14.48 14.39 1.05
C CYS A 214 -14.54 15.87 0.65
N GLN A 215 -14.50 16.19 -0.64
CA GLN A 215 -14.46 17.56 -1.18
C GLN A 215 -13.22 18.38 -0.72
N ASP A 216 -12.14 17.70 -0.34
CA ASP A 216 -10.85 18.33 -0.02
C ASP A 216 -10.00 18.47 -1.29
N LEU A 217 -10.33 19.50 -2.08
CA LEU A 217 -9.70 19.75 -3.37
C LEU A 217 -8.23 20.16 -3.26
N ASP A 218 -7.83 20.80 -2.16
CA ASP A 218 -6.43 21.22 -1.96
C ASP A 218 -5.53 20.00 -1.72
N SER A 219 -5.96 19.08 -0.87
CA SER A 219 -5.24 17.83 -0.67
C SER A 219 -5.28 16.93 -1.92
N ALA A 220 -6.39 16.89 -2.65
CA ALA A 220 -6.49 16.18 -3.92
C ALA A 220 -5.52 16.73 -4.97
N GLU A 221 -5.40 18.06 -5.09
CA GLU A 221 -4.43 18.72 -5.98
C GLU A 221 -3.00 18.35 -5.62
N LEU A 222 -2.61 18.46 -4.34
CA LEU A 222 -1.28 18.09 -3.87
C LEU A 222 -0.93 16.63 -4.25
N VAL A 223 -1.83 15.70 -3.92
CA VAL A 223 -1.62 14.28 -4.23
C VAL A 223 -1.54 14.03 -5.75
N ASN A 224 -2.33 14.76 -6.53
CA ASN A 224 -2.28 14.67 -7.99
C ASN A 224 -0.93 15.15 -8.56
N GLU A 225 -0.38 16.25 -8.04
CA GLU A 225 0.97 16.72 -8.42
C GLU A 225 2.06 15.72 -7.99
N MET A 226 1.90 15.05 -6.83
CA MET A 226 2.81 13.98 -6.40
C MET A 226 2.82 12.79 -7.38
N ILE A 227 1.68 12.45 -7.98
CA ILE A 227 1.61 11.41 -9.02
C ILE A 227 2.34 11.86 -10.28
N LEU A 228 2.11 13.11 -10.72
CA LEU A 228 2.74 13.67 -11.92
C LEU A 228 4.27 13.83 -11.77
N ASP A 229 4.78 13.99 -10.56
CA ASP A 229 6.22 14.00 -10.29
C ASP A 229 6.86 12.60 -10.46
N ILE A 230 6.10 11.52 -10.24
CA ILE A 230 6.55 10.14 -10.53
C ILE A 230 6.39 9.81 -12.02
N ASN A 231 5.25 10.18 -12.60
CA ASN A 231 4.87 9.89 -13.99
C ASN A 231 4.21 11.13 -14.63
N SER A 232 5.02 11.95 -15.29
CA SER A 232 4.59 13.21 -15.91
C SER A 232 3.54 13.03 -17.02
N ASP A 233 3.46 11.82 -17.60
CA ASP A 233 2.58 11.51 -18.71
C ASP A 233 1.30 10.77 -18.27
N ASP A 234 1.01 10.68 -16.96
CA ASP A 234 -0.20 10.05 -16.46
C ASP A 234 -1.45 10.82 -16.92
N GLN A 235 -2.15 10.24 -17.89
CA GLN A 235 -3.29 10.85 -18.56
C GLN A 235 -4.46 11.19 -17.62
N TYR A 236 -4.70 10.33 -16.62
CA TYR A 236 -5.76 10.57 -15.65
C TYR A 236 -5.41 11.74 -14.73
N SER A 237 -4.18 11.82 -14.26
CA SER A 237 -3.71 12.91 -13.40
C SER A 237 -3.62 14.24 -14.17
N LEU A 238 -3.24 14.23 -15.45
CA LEU A 238 -3.29 15.41 -16.31
C LEU A 238 -4.72 15.93 -16.50
N ARG A 239 -5.68 15.04 -16.75
CA ARG A 239 -7.10 15.39 -16.81
C ARG A 239 -7.59 15.98 -15.48
N ASP A 240 -7.30 15.29 -14.35
CA ASP A 240 -7.75 15.70 -13.03
C ASP A 240 -7.18 17.07 -12.64
N LYS A 241 -5.93 17.37 -13.01
CA LYS A 241 -5.32 18.71 -12.87
C LYS A 241 -6.13 19.78 -13.57
N GLY A 242 -6.56 19.51 -14.81
CA GLY A 242 -7.43 20.42 -15.57
C GLY A 242 -8.79 20.63 -14.89
N MET A 243 -9.39 19.57 -14.35
CA MET A 243 -10.69 19.66 -13.64
C MET A 243 -10.59 20.47 -12.35
N VAL A 244 -9.58 20.26 -11.52
CA VAL A 244 -9.33 21.03 -10.29
C VAL A 244 -9.12 22.52 -10.62
N PHE A 245 -8.33 22.80 -11.67
CA PHE A 245 -8.09 24.17 -12.12
C PHE A 245 -9.41 24.87 -12.53
N LEU A 246 -10.25 24.22 -13.33
CA LEU A 246 -11.54 24.78 -13.75
C LEU A 246 -12.45 25.03 -12.55
N HIS A 247 -12.53 24.09 -11.61
CA HIS A 247 -13.39 24.23 -10.43
C HIS A 247 -12.97 25.40 -9.55
N LYS A 248 -11.66 25.56 -9.26
CA LYS A 248 -11.12 26.65 -8.45
C LYS A 248 -11.25 28.04 -9.09
N ASN A 249 -11.39 28.12 -10.40
CA ASN A 249 -11.57 29.40 -11.11
C ASN A 249 -13.03 29.69 -11.48
N SER A 250 -13.97 28.81 -11.17
CA SER A 250 -15.42 28.99 -11.44
C SER A 250 -16.19 29.41 -10.18
N THR A 251 -15.53 29.50 -9.03
CA THR A 251 -16.03 29.98 -7.74
C THR A 251 -15.42 31.33 -7.45
#